data_38749bc2640a1a1e8fea97d5a2a2aa7d
#
_entry.id   38749bc2640a1a1e8fea97d5a2a2aa7d
#
_cell.length_a   1.000
_cell.length_b   1.000
_cell.length_c   1.000
_cell.angle_alpha   90.00
_cell.angle_beta   90.00
_cell.angle_gamma   90.00
#
_symmetry.space_group_name_H-M   'P 1'
#
loop_
_entity.id
_entity.type
_entity.pdbx_description
1 polymer ?
#
loop_
_entity_poly.entity_id
_entity_poly.type
_entity_poly.pdbx_seq_one_letter_code
_entity_poly.pdbx_strand_id
1 'polypeptide(L)' 'MKTLKSQDVIDLLQKKIRLKKELRSAKKEGDQSSVTECATKIKQIETKLSQSPLSKS' A
#
# COMPACT_ATOMS: atom_id res chain seq x y z
N MET A 1 -15.97 -7.66 -16.50
CA MET A 1 -15.33 -6.47 -16.07
C MET A 1 -15.11 -6.40 -14.57
N LYS A 2 -13.93 -6.06 -14.18
CA LYS A 2 -13.57 -6.02 -12.78
C LYS A 2 -13.42 -4.60 -12.31
N THR A 3 -14.20 -4.22 -11.34
CA THR A 3 -14.03 -2.95 -10.69
C THR A 3 -13.82 -3.21 -9.22
N LEU A 4 -13.00 -2.41 -8.58
CA LEU A 4 -12.79 -2.54 -7.16
C LEU A 4 -14.03 -2.04 -6.43
N LYS A 5 -14.47 -2.83 -5.47
CA LYS A 5 -15.56 -2.41 -4.62
C LYS A 5 -15.05 -1.45 -3.56
N SER A 6 -15.96 -0.72 -2.96
CA SER A 6 -15.58 0.20 -1.89
C SER A 6 -14.79 -0.52 -0.80
N GLN A 7 -15.21 -1.74 -0.47
CA GLN A 7 -14.50 -2.50 0.56
C GLN A 7 -13.08 -2.82 0.14
N ASP A 8 -12.87 -3.14 -1.13
CA ASP A 8 -11.54 -3.43 -1.63
C ASP A 8 -10.63 -2.21 -1.51
N VAL A 9 -11.16 -1.05 -1.84
CA VAL A 9 -10.39 0.18 -1.74
C VAL A 9 -10.03 0.46 -0.28
N ILE A 10 -10.99 0.28 0.61
CA ILE A 10 -10.75 0.48 2.03
C ILE A 10 -9.68 -0.46 2.53
N ASP A 11 -9.76 -1.73 2.12
CA ASP A 11 -8.77 -2.73 2.53
C ASP A 11 -7.38 -2.33 2.06
N LEU A 12 -7.26 -1.87 0.83
CA LEU A 12 -5.97 -1.45 0.29
C LEU A 12 -5.42 -0.25 1.05
N LEU A 13 -6.28 0.69 1.38
CA LEU A 13 -5.86 1.87 2.13
C LEU A 13 -5.39 1.48 3.53
N GLN A 14 -6.09 0.56 4.17
CA GLN A 14 -5.68 0.11 5.49
C GLN A 14 -4.36 -0.62 5.44
N LYS A 15 -4.15 -1.45 4.42
CA LYS A 15 -2.87 -2.12 4.25
C LYS A 15 -1.74 -1.11 4.05
N LYS A 16 -2.02 -0.09 3.26
CA LYS A 16 -1.02 0.94 3.00
C LYS A 16 -0.62 1.63 4.30
N ILE A 17 -1.60 1.97 5.12
CA ILE A 17 -1.32 2.62 6.40
C ILE A 17 -0.46 1.73 7.28
N ARG A 18 -0.80 0.44 7.35
CA ARG A 18 -0.03 -0.52 8.13
C ARG A 18 1.40 -0.61 7.64
N LEU A 19 1.54 -0.73 6.33
CA LEU A 19 2.87 -0.85 5.75
C LEU A 19 3.70 0.39 6.00
N LYS A 20 3.07 1.55 5.98
CA LYS A 20 3.79 2.78 6.27
C LYS A 20 4.31 2.80 7.70
N LYS A 21 3.52 2.28 8.64
CA LYS A 21 3.95 2.19 10.02
C LYS A 21 5.12 1.24 10.16
N GLU A 22 5.04 0.09 9.51
CA GLU A 22 6.13 -0.88 9.54
C GLU A 22 7.38 -0.31 8.89
N LEU A 23 7.21 0.42 7.82
CA LEU A 23 8.34 1.05 7.15
C LEU A 23 9.07 1.99 8.11
N ARG A 24 8.31 2.77 8.85
CA ARG A 24 8.88 3.68 9.81
C ARG A 24 9.67 2.94 10.88
N SER A 25 9.08 1.87 11.41
CA SER A 25 9.75 1.06 12.42
C SER A 25 11.02 0.44 11.88
N ALA A 26 10.94 -0.07 10.65
CA ALA A 26 12.10 -0.71 10.03
C ALA A 26 13.23 0.30 9.83
N LYS A 27 12.90 1.51 9.43
CA LYS A 27 13.91 2.54 9.28
C LYS A 27 14.57 2.86 10.61
N LYS A 28 13.77 2.90 11.66
CA LYS A 28 14.25 3.20 12.97
C LYS A 28 15.22 2.13 13.46
N GLU A 29 14.93 0.88 13.12
CA GLU A 29 15.77 -0.23 13.53
C GLU A 29 16.92 -0.48 12.59
N GLY A 30 16.93 0.19 11.47
CA GLY A 30 17.98 -0.01 10.48
C GLY A 30 17.82 -1.27 9.69
N ASP A 31 16.60 -1.78 9.58
CA ASP A 31 16.33 -3.02 8.85
C ASP A 31 16.04 -2.72 7.39
N GLN A 32 17.11 -2.68 6.60
CA GLN A 32 17.02 -2.35 5.18
C GLN A 32 16.11 -3.30 4.41
N SER A 33 16.17 -4.59 4.73
CA SER A 33 15.34 -5.57 4.03
C SER A 33 13.87 -5.26 4.22
N SER A 34 13.46 -5.00 5.44
CA SER A 34 12.07 -4.69 5.72
C SER A 34 11.66 -3.37 5.08
N VAL A 35 12.58 -2.38 5.09
CA VAL A 35 12.31 -1.11 4.46
C VAL A 35 12.01 -1.31 2.98
N THR A 36 12.86 -2.04 2.28
CA THR A 36 12.68 -2.31 0.87
C THR A 36 11.37 -3.06 0.61
N GLU A 37 11.12 -4.06 1.42
CA GLU A 37 9.92 -4.88 1.27
C GLU A 37 8.66 -4.05 1.45
N CYS A 38 8.61 -3.26 2.50
CA CYS A 38 7.46 -2.43 2.76
C CYS A 38 7.26 -1.40 1.65
N ALA A 39 8.33 -0.79 1.21
CA ALA A 39 8.26 0.20 0.15
C ALA A 39 7.70 -0.42 -1.13
N THR A 40 8.14 -1.62 -1.47
CA THR A 40 7.65 -2.31 -2.65
C THR A 40 6.16 -2.59 -2.54
N LYS A 41 5.74 -3.07 -1.39
CA LYS A 41 4.33 -3.40 -1.20
C LYS A 41 3.47 -2.15 -1.25
N ILE A 42 3.94 -1.07 -0.64
CA ILE A 42 3.21 0.19 -0.68
C ILE A 42 3.05 0.65 -2.12
N LYS A 43 4.12 0.56 -2.89
CA LYS A 43 4.07 0.95 -4.28
C LYS A 43 3.07 0.12 -5.07
N GLN A 44 3.01 -1.18 -4.80
CA GLN A 44 2.05 -2.04 -5.47
C GLN A 44 0.63 -1.65 -5.13
N ILE A 45 0.38 -1.31 -3.88
CA ILE A 45 -0.94 -0.88 -3.47
C ILE A 45 -1.31 0.43 -4.16
N GLU A 46 -0.38 1.36 -4.21
CA GLU A 46 -0.63 2.63 -4.87
C GLU A 46 -0.94 2.43 -6.36
N THR A 47 -0.24 1.50 -6.99
CA THR A 47 -0.49 1.20 -8.38
C THR A 47 -1.90 0.65 -8.57
N LYS A 48 -2.31 -0.25 -7.69
CA LYS A 48 -3.66 -0.80 -7.77
C LYS A 48 -4.71 0.28 -7.58
N LEU A 49 -4.49 1.15 -6.61
CA LEU A 49 -5.44 2.24 -6.37
C LEU A 49 -5.50 3.18 -7.56
N SER A 50 -4.35 3.43 -8.16
CA SER A 50 -4.28 4.31 -9.32
C SER A 50 -5.02 3.73 -10.51
N GLN A 51 -5.04 2.42 -10.63
CA GLN A 51 -5.74 1.75 -11.73
C GLN A 51 -7.21 1.54 -11.45
N SER A 52 -7.64 1.83 -10.24
CA SER A 52 -9.03 1.66 -9.86
C SER A 52 -9.91 2.69 -10.54
N PRO A 53 -11.07 2.29 -11.05
CA PRO A 53 -12.00 3.27 -11.63
C PRO A 53 -12.44 4.32 -10.62
N LEU A 54 -12.38 3.99 -9.34
CA LEU A 54 -12.79 4.94 -8.30
C LEU A 54 -11.79 6.05 -8.10
N SER A 55 -10.51 5.78 -8.35
CA SER A 55 -9.50 6.82 -8.20
C SER A 55 -9.19 7.52 -9.51
N LYS A 56 -9.68 6.99 -10.57
CA LYS A 56 -9.44 7.62 -11.86
C LYS A 56 -10.47 8.71 -12.10
N SER A 57 -10.03 9.84 -12.50
CA SER A 57 -10.93 10.95 -12.77
C SER A 57 -11.06 11.21 -14.25
#